data_8fa90e387eda66636798d4684e0cc28e
#
_entry.id   8fa90e387eda66636798d4684e0cc28e
#
_cell.length_a   1.000
_cell.length_b   1.000
_cell.length_c   1.000
_cell.angle_alpha   90.00
_cell.angle_beta   90.00
_cell.angle_gamma   90.00
#
_symmetry.space_group_name_H-M   'P 1'
#
loop_
_entity.id
_entity.type
_entity.pdbx_description
1 polymer ?
#
loop_
_entity_poly.entity_id
_entity_poly.type
_entity_poly.pdbx_seq_one_letter_code
_entity_poly.pdbx_strand_id
1 'polypeptide(L)'
;MKSVSISGSSRANVGKKDAKAVRNAGFVPCVLYGGKEQKTFSVKYNDLLPLVYTPEVLTVDLSIDGKTYKALMQEIQFHPINDQVVHIDFLEMFDNKPVFIDIPVHTTGNSIGVKAGGKLTLNVRKLKVKGLPANLPDSIEIKIDDLDIGKSIRVSEIPVSDIELLDTPNMVVATIKATRNMAAAAPDAGKAPAKK
;
A
#
# COMPACT_ATOMS: atom_id res chain seq x y z
N MET A 1 -7.41 -7.90 10.61
CA MET A 1 -6.07 -7.26 10.55
C MET A 1 -5.17 -7.79 11.64
N LYS A 2 -3.90 -8.06 11.37
CA LYS A 2 -2.89 -8.43 12.35
C LYS A 2 -2.44 -7.17 13.10
N SER A 3 -2.13 -7.28 14.41
CA SER A 3 -1.62 -6.17 15.22
C SER A 3 -0.16 -6.36 15.60
N VAL A 4 0.57 -5.25 15.66
CA VAL A 4 1.97 -5.19 16.11
C VAL A 4 2.06 -4.19 17.26
N SER A 5 2.68 -4.59 18.37
CA SER A 5 2.88 -3.71 19.51
C SER A 5 4.21 -3.00 19.40
N ILE A 6 4.22 -1.68 19.51
CA ILE A 6 5.39 -0.83 19.42
C ILE A 6 5.44 0.11 20.63
N SER A 7 6.62 0.21 21.28
CA SER A 7 6.84 1.14 22.38
C SER A 7 7.56 2.38 21.89
N GLY A 8 7.02 3.55 22.26
CA GLY A 8 7.60 4.85 21.98
C GLY A 8 7.78 5.71 23.21
N SER A 9 8.75 6.62 23.18
CA SER A 9 8.96 7.65 24.20
C SER A 9 8.51 9.01 23.69
N SER A 10 7.77 9.75 24.49
CA SER A 10 7.32 11.10 24.17
C SER A 10 8.50 12.05 23.94
N ARG A 11 8.33 13.00 23.03
CA ARG A 11 9.31 14.03 22.71
C ARG A 11 8.79 15.40 23.11
N ALA A 12 9.51 16.07 24.01
CA ALA A 12 9.18 17.44 24.43
C ALA A 12 9.62 18.48 23.38
N ASN A 13 10.76 18.24 22.71
CA ASN A 13 11.32 19.16 21.75
C ASN A 13 11.02 18.72 20.31
N VAL A 14 10.53 19.65 19.49
CA VAL A 14 10.26 19.46 18.06
C VAL A 14 11.10 20.44 17.24
N GLY A 15 11.73 19.96 16.18
CA GLY A 15 12.51 20.79 15.30
C GLY A 15 13.61 20.02 14.56
N LYS A 16 14.25 20.68 13.59
CA LYS A 16 15.27 20.09 12.71
C LYS A 16 16.48 19.54 13.47
N LYS A 17 16.96 20.29 14.46
CA LYS A 17 18.17 19.93 15.24
C LYS A 17 17.90 18.71 16.11
N ASP A 18 16.76 18.70 16.78
CA ASP A 18 16.33 17.60 17.64
C ASP A 18 16.02 16.32 16.82
N ALA A 19 15.28 16.43 15.71
CA ALA A 19 15.00 15.31 14.82
C ALA A 19 16.30 14.65 14.28
N LYS A 20 17.34 15.47 14.00
CA LYS A 20 18.66 14.94 13.60
C LYS A 20 19.35 14.20 14.74
N ALA A 21 19.27 14.72 15.96
CA ALA A 21 19.86 14.07 17.14
C ALA A 21 19.18 12.72 17.45
N VAL A 22 17.85 12.67 17.37
CA VAL A 22 17.06 11.43 17.53
C VAL A 22 17.46 10.36 16.54
N ARG A 23 17.59 10.73 15.24
CA ARG A 23 18.01 9.77 14.19
C ARG A 23 19.44 9.28 14.39
N ASN A 24 20.35 10.16 14.79
CA ASN A 24 21.73 9.77 15.09
C ASN A 24 21.84 8.83 16.31
N ALA A 25 20.88 8.88 17.22
CA ALA A 25 20.77 7.96 18.36
C ALA A 25 20.10 6.62 18.01
N GLY A 26 19.74 6.37 16.71
CA GLY A 26 19.10 5.14 16.25
C GLY A 26 17.59 5.07 16.47
N PHE A 27 16.95 6.23 16.72
CA PHE A 27 15.51 6.34 16.85
C PHE A 27 14.91 7.05 15.65
N VAL A 28 13.63 6.75 15.36
CA VAL A 28 12.85 7.42 14.32
C VAL A 28 11.83 8.33 14.97
N PRO A 29 11.80 9.62 14.60
CA PRO A 29 10.74 10.53 15.03
C PRO A 29 9.43 10.15 14.37
N CYS A 30 8.36 10.04 15.17
CA CYS A 30 7.03 9.69 14.76
C CYS A 30 6.00 10.68 15.28
N VAL A 31 4.85 10.74 14.61
CA VAL A 31 3.71 11.57 15.01
C VAL A 31 2.45 10.72 15.04
N LEU A 32 1.64 10.85 16.08
CA LEU A 32 0.30 10.28 16.19
C LEU A 32 -0.71 11.41 16.12
N TYR A 33 -1.65 11.33 15.18
CA TYR A 33 -2.73 12.30 14.99
C TYR A 33 -4.09 11.62 14.77
N GLY A 34 -5.16 12.38 14.63
CA GLY A 34 -6.53 11.87 14.45
C GLY A 34 -7.33 11.79 15.75
N GLY A 35 -6.68 11.83 16.90
CA GLY A 35 -7.28 11.90 18.22
C GLY A 35 -7.62 13.33 18.68
N LYS A 36 -7.76 13.52 20.00
CA LYS A 36 -7.99 14.84 20.59
C LYS A 36 -6.74 15.71 20.57
N GLU A 37 -5.58 15.10 20.71
CA GLU A 37 -4.28 15.77 20.77
C GLU A 37 -3.30 15.09 19.82
N GLN A 38 -2.48 15.88 19.16
CA GLN A 38 -1.36 15.38 18.39
C GLN A 38 -0.20 15.04 19.32
N LYS A 39 0.39 13.86 19.17
CA LYS A 39 1.50 13.41 20.00
C LYS A 39 2.74 13.18 19.16
N THR A 40 3.85 13.76 19.60
CA THR A 40 5.16 13.54 19.01
C THR A 40 5.96 12.59 19.89
N PHE A 41 6.50 11.54 19.29
CA PHE A 41 7.25 10.51 20.01
C PHE A 41 8.39 9.96 19.13
N SER A 42 9.23 9.15 19.73
CA SER A 42 10.32 8.47 19.02
C SER A 42 10.27 6.97 19.30
N VAL A 43 10.57 6.18 18.29
CA VAL A 43 10.61 4.73 18.36
C VAL A 43 11.99 4.23 17.91
N LYS A 44 12.46 3.13 18.47
CA LYS A 44 13.71 2.50 17.99
C LYS A 44 13.54 2.01 16.55
N TYR A 45 14.55 2.27 15.72
CA TYR A 45 14.54 1.88 14.31
C TYR A 45 14.21 0.38 14.11
N ASN A 46 14.83 -0.50 14.93
CA ASN A 46 14.65 -1.95 14.80
C ASN A 46 13.21 -2.42 15.06
N ASP A 47 12.49 -1.73 15.96
CA ASP A 47 11.11 -2.10 16.30
C ASP A 47 10.12 -1.74 15.19
N LEU A 48 10.51 -0.87 14.25
CA LEU A 48 9.73 -0.48 13.09
C LEU A 48 9.92 -1.38 11.87
N LEU A 49 11.01 -2.16 11.82
CA LEU A 49 11.32 -3.01 10.66
C LEU A 49 10.20 -3.98 10.29
N PRO A 50 9.57 -4.71 11.24
CA PRO A 50 8.47 -5.61 10.94
C PRO A 50 7.26 -4.90 10.33
N LEU A 51 7.03 -3.63 10.70
CA LEU A 51 5.92 -2.83 10.19
C LEU A 51 6.20 -2.28 8.79
N VAL A 52 7.43 -1.82 8.54
CA VAL A 52 7.82 -1.11 7.31
C VAL A 52 8.02 -2.06 6.13
N TYR A 53 8.67 -3.21 6.38
CA TYR A 53 9.04 -4.15 5.31
C TYR A 53 8.02 -5.27 5.06
N THR A 54 6.87 -5.22 5.72
CA THR A 54 5.77 -6.15 5.47
C THR A 54 4.79 -5.52 4.46
N PRO A 55 4.40 -6.22 3.39
CA PRO A 55 3.44 -5.70 2.42
C PRO A 55 2.01 -5.63 2.97
N GLU A 56 1.72 -6.38 4.03
CA GLU A 56 0.40 -6.47 4.65
C GLU A 56 0.03 -5.17 5.39
N VAL A 57 -1.27 -4.93 5.49
CA VAL A 57 -1.81 -3.85 6.33
C VAL A 57 -1.83 -4.32 7.77
N LEU A 58 -1.10 -3.61 8.63
CA LEU A 58 -0.98 -3.93 10.05
C LEU A 58 -1.58 -2.79 10.90
N THR A 59 -2.35 -3.18 11.90
CA THR A 59 -2.72 -2.27 12.98
C THR A 59 -1.60 -2.21 13.99
N VAL A 60 -1.37 -1.05 14.58
CA VAL A 60 -0.27 -0.83 15.52
C VAL A 60 -0.81 -0.45 16.89
N ASP A 61 -0.47 -1.24 17.90
CA ASP A 61 -0.73 -0.90 19.29
C ASP A 61 0.47 -0.10 19.84
N LEU A 62 0.34 1.24 19.79
CA LEU A 62 1.39 2.17 20.23
C LEU A 62 1.32 2.38 21.75
N SER A 63 2.36 1.99 22.46
CA SER A 63 2.51 2.30 23.89
C SER A 63 3.41 3.54 24.04
N ILE A 64 2.80 4.67 24.39
CA ILE A 64 3.50 5.95 24.61
C ILE A 64 3.31 6.35 26.07
N ASP A 65 4.40 6.44 26.82
CA ASP A 65 4.40 6.84 28.23
C ASP A 65 3.39 6.06 29.10
N GLY A 66 3.26 4.75 28.84
CA GLY A 66 2.35 3.86 29.57
C GLY A 66 0.88 3.89 29.12
N LYS A 67 0.54 4.68 28.11
CA LYS A 67 -0.79 4.67 27.48
C LYS A 67 -0.73 3.98 26.14
N THR A 68 -1.68 3.08 25.89
CA THR A 68 -1.78 2.35 24.61
C THR A 68 -2.79 3.02 23.69
N TYR A 69 -2.39 3.24 22.45
CA TYR A 69 -3.19 3.81 21.37
C TYR A 69 -3.26 2.83 20.21
N LYS A 70 -4.46 2.56 19.69
CA LYS A 70 -4.62 1.82 18.44
C LYS A 70 -4.41 2.78 17.28
N ALA A 71 -3.46 2.50 16.44
CA ALA A 71 -3.09 3.37 15.33
C ALA A 71 -2.87 2.59 14.05
N LEU A 72 -2.94 3.29 12.95
CA LEU A 72 -2.62 2.83 11.61
C LEU A 72 -1.43 3.63 11.09
N MET A 73 -0.51 2.94 10.43
CA MET A 73 0.57 3.62 9.72
C MET A 73 0.02 4.24 8.44
N GLN A 74 0.14 5.57 8.31
CA GLN A 74 -0.41 6.33 7.20
C GLN A 74 0.64 6.68 6.16
N GLU A 75 1.77 7.22 6.59
CA GLU A 75 2.84 7.63 5.69
C GLU A 75 4.20 7.29 6.28
N ILE A 76 5.12 6.91 5.39
CA ILE A 76 6.52 6.63 5.72
C ILE A 76 7.39 7.48 4.83
N GLN A 77 8.35 8.16 5.43
CA GLN A 77 9.38 8.88 4.71
C GLN A 77 10.71 8.14 4.79
N PHE A 78 11.32 7.90 3.64
CA PHE A 78 12.61 7.25 3.52
C PHE A 78 13.71 8.25 3.14
N HIS A 79 14.92 7.96 3.56
CA HIS A 79 16.07 8.74 3.14
C HIS A 79 16.46 8.33 1.70
N PRO A 80 16.66 9.30 0.76
CA PRO A 80 16.77 9.02 -0.68
C PRO A 80 18.03 8.26 -1.11
N ILE A 81 19.04 8.13 -0.22
CA ILE A 81 20.33 7.49 -0.58
C ILE A 81 20.48 6.12 0.10
N ASN A 82 20.10 6.01 1.38
CA ASN A 82 20.34 4.81 2.19
C ASN A 82 19.06 4.08 2.62
N ASP A 83 17.90 4.49 2.09
CA ASP A 83 16.58 3.90 2.32
C ASP A 83 16.20 3.70 3.81
N GLN A 84 16.87 4.44 4.71
CA GLN A 84 16.53 4.41 6.12
C GLN A 84 15.23 5.21 6.36
N VAL A 85 14.41 4.72 7.28
CA VAL A 85 13.19 5.42 7.69
C VAL A 85 13.57 6.71 8.41
N VAL A 86 13.05 7.83 7.90
CA VAL A 86 13.30 9.19 8.41
C VAL A 86 12.17 9.67 9.31
N HIS A 87 10.92 9.34 8.95
CA HIS A 87 9.72 9.74 9.67
C HIS A 87 8.58 8.75 9.41
N ILE A 88 7.70 8.55 10.38
CA ILE A 88 6.46 7.80 10.22
C ILE A 88 5.31 8.57 10.84
N ASP A 89 4.22 8.61 10.10
CA ASP A 89 2.96 9.19 10.52
C ASP A 89 1.98 8.08 10.90
N PHE A 90 1.41 8.19 12.09
CA PHE A 90 0.40 7.29 12.61
C PHE A 90 -0.94 8.01 12.76
N LEU A 91 -2.00 7.38 12.30
CA LEU A 91 -3.38 7.83 12.49
C LEU A 91 -4.01 7.03 13.62
N GLU A 92 -4.50 7.71 14.66
CA GLU A 92 -5.25 7.06 15.73
C GLU A 92 -6.58 6.54 15.21
N MET A 93 -6.86 5.26 15.46
CA MET A 93 -8.06 4.59 15.01
C MET A 93 -9.15 4.64 16.08
N PHE A 94 -10.37 4.92 15.62
CA PHE A 94 -11.60 4.84 16.41
C PHE A 94 -12.60 3.96 15.69
N ASP A 95 -13.28 3.08 16.40
CA ASP A 95 -14.23 2.12 15.82
C ASP A 95 -15.35 2.80 15.01
N ASN A 96 -15.70 4.03 15.35
CA ASN A 96 -16.81 4.77 14.74
C ASN A 96 -16.40 5.75 13.64
N LYS A 97 -15.10 5.87 13.33
CA LYS A 97 -14.62 6.80 12.30
C LYS A 97 -14.06 6.04 11.09
N PRO A 98 -14.50 6.38 9.87
CA PRO A 98 -13.89 5.81 8.67
C PRO A 98 -12.42 6.26 8.56
N VAL A 99 -11.56 5.34 8.17
CA VAL A 99 -10.13 5.60 7.94
C VAL A 99 -9.79 5.41 6.46
N PHE A 100 -8.76 6.10 6.02
CA PHE A 100 -8.19 5.98 4.69
C PHE A 100 -6.92 5.14 4.78
N ILE A 101 -6.81 4.14 3.93
CA ILE A 101 -5.66 3.25 3.93
C ILE A 101 -5.35 2.72 2.54
N ASP A 102 -4.07 2.46 2.28
CA ASP A 102 -3.59 1.81 1.07
C ASP A 102 -3.51 0.30 1.30
N ILE A 103 -4.45 -0.46 0.70
CA ILE A 103 -4.52 -1.92 0.83
C ILE A 103 -3.77 -2.58 -0.33
N PRO A 104 -2.92 -3.58 -0.07
CA PRO A 104 -2.21 -4.30 -1.12
C PRO A 104 -3.14 -5.15 -1.96
N VAL A 105 -2.82 -5.24 -3.25
CA VAL A 105 -3.54 -6.03 -4.24
C VAL A 105 -2.79 -7.32 -4.50
N HIS A 106 -3.48 -8.45 -4.35
CA HIS A 106 -3.01 -9.78 -4.72
C HIS A 106 -3.80 -10.32 -5.90
N THR A 107 -3.11 -10.89 -6.88
CA THR A 107 -3.75 -11.58 -8.00
C THR A 107 -3.85 -13.07 -7.69
N THR A 108 -5.06 -13.63 -7.82
CA THR A 108 -5.34 -15.05 -7.62
C THR A 108 -5.75 -15.70 -8.94
N GLY A 109 -5.38 -16.97 -9.12
CA GLY A 109 -5.70 -17.76 -10.31
C GLY A 109 -4.59 -17.79 -11.37
N ASN A 110 -4.88 -18.49 -12.49
CA ASN A 110 -3.99 -18.69 -13.63
C ASN A 110 -4.65 -18.19 -14.91
N SER A 111 -4.28 -16.99 -15.33
CA SER A 111 -4.83 -16.34 -16.50
C SER A 111 -4.58 -17.14 -17.79
N ILE A 112 -5.59 -17.18 -18.67
CA ILE A 112 -5.51 -17.75 -20.02
C ILE A 112 -4.40 -17.06 -20.82
N GLY A 113 -4.30 -15.73 -20.72
CA GLY A 113 -3.29 -14.95 -21.41
C GLY A 113 -1.86 -15.22 -20.95
N VAL A 114 -1.64 -15.54 -19.66
CA VAL A 114 -0.32 -15.96 -19.17
C VAL A 114 0.04 -17.36 -19.66
N LYS A 115 -0.92 -18.29 -19.66
CA LYS A 115 -0.74 -19.65 -20.24
C LYS A 115 -0.40 -19.59 -21.74
N ALA A 116 -0.97 -18.62 -22.46
CA ALA A 116 -0.69 -18.39 -23.87
C ALA A 116 0.65 -17.65 -24.12
N GLY A 117 1.44 -17.34 -23.07
CA GLY A 117 2.78 -16.71 -23.19
C GLY A 117 2.79 -15.19 -22.98
N GLY A 118 1.68 -14.60 -22.53
CA GLY A 118 1.62 -13.20 -22.11
C GLY A 118 2.31 -12.96 -20.78
N LYS A 119 2.70 -11.71 -20.51
CA LYS A 119 3.29 -11.28 -19.24
C LYS A 119 2.27 -10.49 -18.44
N LEU A 120 1.91 -10.99 -17.26
CA LEU A 120 1.12 -10.23 -16.28
C LEU A 120 1.95 -9.05 -15.74
N THR A 121 1.36 -7.86 -15.77
CA THR A 121 1.94 -6.64 -15.22
C THR A 121 0.93 -6.03 -14.25
N LEU A 122 1.29 -5.92 -12.99
CA LEU A 122 0.57 -5.14 -11.99
C LEU A 122 1.02 -3.68 -12.12
N ASN A 123 0.10 -2.80 -12.54
CA ASN A 123 0.36 -1.38 -12.66
C ASN A 123 0.19 -0.69 -11.29
N VAL A 124 -0.79 -1.14 -10.51
CA VAL A 124 -1.10 -0.64 -9.17
C VAL A 124 -0.97 -1.78 -8.18
N ARG A 125 -0.12 -1.60 -7.19
CA ARG A 125 0.15 -2.62 -6.16
C ARG A 125 -0.65 -2.41 -4.88
N LYS A 126 -1.14 -1.19 -4.65
CA LYS A 126 -1.96 -0.80 -3.50
C LYS A 126 -3.11 0.05 -3.99
N LEU A 127 -4.30 -0.13 -3.43
CA LEU A 127 -5.48 0.67 -3.72
C LEU A 127 -5.87 1.48 -2.49
N LYS A 128 -6.19 2.74 -2.70
CA LYS A 128 -6.72 3.64 -1.67
C LYS A 128 -8.15 3.29 -1.35
N VAL A 129 -8.38 2.95 -0.08
CA VAL A 129 -9.67 2.51 0.41
C VAL A 129 -10.11 3.38 1.58
N LYS A 130 -11.40 3.63 1.66
CA LYS A 130 -12.05 4.26 2.80
C LYS A 130 -13.06 3.28 3.40
N GLY A 131 -12.95 3.02 4.69
CA GLY A 131 -13.84 2.12 5.39
C GLY A 131 -13.74 2.22 6.89
N LEU A 132 -14.65 1.54 7.58
CA LEU A 132 -14.56 1.37 9.04
C LEU A 132 -13.45 0.36 9.36
N PRO A 133 -12.70 0.55 10.46
CA PRO A 133 -11.61 -0.36 10.85
C PRO A 133 -12.01 -1.84 10.95
N ALA A 134 -13.26 -2.10 11.35
CA ALA A 134 -13.80 -3.45 11.49
C ALA A 134 -14.00 -4.17 10.13
N ASN A 135 -14.25 -3.43 9.06
CA ASN A 135 -14.60 -3.98 7.74
C ASN A 135 -13.42 -3.98 6.76
N LEU A 136 -12.25 -3.51 7.18
CA LEU A 136 -11.09 -3.42 6.31
C LEU A 136 -10.44 -4.81 6.12
N PRO A 137 -10.28 -5.30 4.88
CA PRO A 137 -9.57 -6.56 4.60
C PRO A 137 -8.06 -6.36 4.68
N ASP A 138 -7.32 -7.44 4.90
CA ASP A 138 -5.84 -7.44 4.93
C ASP A 138 -5.25 -7.26 3.52
N SER A 139 -5.97 -7.73 2.49
CA SER A 139 -5.59 -7.63 1.07
C SER A 139 -6.82 -7.65 0.17
N ILE A 140 -6.70 -7.07 -1.02
CA ILE A 140 -7.71 -7.15 -2.07
C ILE A 140 -7.28 -8.21 -3.07
N GLU A 141 -8.09 -9.27 -3.21
CA GLU A 141 -7.84 -10.35 -4.15
C GLU A 141 -8.53 -10.09 -5.48
N ILE A 142 -7.77 -10.15 -6.57
CA ILE A 142 -8.27 -9.98 -7.93
C ILE A 142 -8.12 -11.30 -8.68
N LYS A 143 -9.24 -11.86 -9.12
CA LYS A 143 -9.24 -13.05 -9.96
C LYS A 143 -8.81 -12.68 -11.37
N ILE A 144 -7.82 -13.42 -11.90
CA ILE A 144 -7.26 -13.17 -13.24
C ILE A 144 -7.51 -14.33 -14.22
N ASP A 145 -8.30 -15.33 -13.84
CA ASP A 145 -8.48 -16.56 -14.64
C ASP A 145 -8.96 -16.27 -16.06
N ASP A 146 -9.95 -15.38 -16.23
CA ASP A 146 -10.56 -15.03 -17.52
C ASP A 146 -9.81 -13.93 -18.29
N LEU A 147 -8.63 -13.52 -17.79
CA LEU A 147 -7.89 -12.43 -18.38
C LEU A 147 -7.05 -12.91 -19.57
N ASP A 148 -7.34 -12.38 -20.74
CA ASP A 148 -6.70 -12.69 -22.02
C ASP A 148 -5.55 -11.70 -22.33
N ILE A 149 -4.75 -12.01 -23.36
CA ILE A 149 -3.67 -11.13 -23.81
C ILE A 149 -4.24 -9.80 -24.31
N GLY A 150 -3.66 -8.69 -23.89
CA GLY A 150 -4.11 -7.35 -24.23
C GLY A 150 -5.28 -6.83 -23.40
N LYS A 151 -5.90 -7.67 -22.57
CA LYS A 151 -6.94 -7.23 -21.65
C LYS A 151 -6.35 -6.68 -20.34
N SER A 152 -7.12 -5.84 -19.67
CA SER A 152 -6.77 -5.21 -18.41
C SER A 152 -7.97 -5.21 -17.47
N ILE A 153 -7.70 -5.29 -16.17
CA ILE A 153 -8.69 -5.13 -15.10
C ILE A 153 -8.59 -3.72 -14.57
N ARG A 154 -9.74 -3.05 -14.44
CA ARG A 154 -9.86 -1.69 -13.90
C ARG A 154 -10.36 -1.72 -12.47
N VAL A 155 -10.17 -0.60 -11.76
CA VAL A 155 -10.65 -0.43 -10.38
C VAL A 155 -12.17 -0.65 -10.28
N SER A 156 -12.95 -0.20 -11.29
CA SER A 156 -14.41 -0.37 -11.34
C SER A 156 -14.90 -1.82 -11.44
N GLU A 157 -14.03 -2.75 -11.84
CA GLU A 157 -14.36 -4.17 -12.03
C GLU A 157 -14.05 -5.02 -10.79
N ILE A 158 -13.44 -4.42 -9.77
CA ILE A 158 -13.04 -5.13 -8.55
C ILE A 158 -14.25 -5.23 -7.61
N PRO A 159 -14.73 -6.45 -7.29
CA PRO A 159 -15.81 -6.62 -6.33
C PRO A 159 -15.29 -6.33 -4.92
N VAL A 160 -15.78 -5.27 -4.32
CA VAL A 160 -15.45 -4.90 -2.93
C VAL A 160 -16.75 -4.77 -2.15
N SER A 161 -16.83 -5.38 -0.98
CA SER A 161 -17.97 -5.28 -0.08
C SER A 161 -17.59 -4.40 1.12
N ASP A 162 -18.51 -3.51 1.53
CA ASP A 162 -18.41 -2.68 2.75
C ASP A 162 -17.26 -1.65 2.80
N ILE A 163 -16.57 -1.41 1.68
CA ILE A 163 -15.49 -0.42 1.58
C ILE A 163 -15.64 0.40 0.30
N GLU A 164 -15.21 1.65 0.36
CA GLU A 164 -15.24 2.60 -0.76
C GLU A 164 -13.83 2.73 -1.37
N LEU A 165 -13.68 2.40 -2.66
CA LEU A 165 -12.45 2.65 -3.40
C LEU A 165 -12.38 4.13 -3.79
N LEU A 166 -11.31 4.81 -3.42
CA LEU A 166 -11.11 6.24 -3.71
C LEU A 166 -10.35 6.48 -5.00
N ASP A 167 -9.70 5.45 -5.52
CA ASP A 167 -8.96 5.54 -6.77
C ASP A 167 -9.89 5.73 -7.97
N THR A 168 -9.35 6.32 -9.03
CA THR A 168 -10.11 6.60 -10.26
C THR A 168 -10.68 5.31 -10.86
N PRO A 169 -12.01 5.22 -11.15
CA PRO A 169 -12.63 3.98 -11.63
C PRO A 169 -12.01 3.42 -12.91
N ASN A 170 -11.48 4.30 -13.78
CA ASN A 170 -10.83 3.92 -15.03
C ASN A 170 -9.36 3.52 -14.88
N MET A 171 -8.79 3.60 -13.68
CA MET A 171 -7.40 3.20 -13.43
C MET A 171 -7.23 1.70 -13.67
N VAL A 172 -6.21 1.34 -14.44
CA VAL A 172 -5.89 -0.05 -14.75
C VAL A 172 -5.00 -0.63 -13.65
N VAL A 173 -5.48 -1.68 -12.99
CA VAL A 173 -4.78 -2.35 -11.90
C VAL A 173 -3.85 -3.44 -12.41
N ALA A 174 -4.35 -4.32 -13.27
CA ALA A 174 -3.58 -5.41 -13.86
C ALA A 174 -3.78 -5.49 -15.37
N THR A 175 -2.73 -5.84 -16.09
CA THR A 175 -2.76 -5.99 -17.56
C THR A 175 -1.91 -7.18 -17.98
N ILE A 176 -2.36 -7.93 -19.00
CA ILE A 176 -1.52 -8.92 -19.65
C ILE A 176 -0.99 -8.37 -20.95
N LYS A 177 0.32 -8.19 -21.01
CA LYS A 177 1.02 -7.70 -22.19
C LYS A 177 1.49 -8.88 -23.05
N ALA A 178 1.36 -8.74 -24.40
CA ALA A 178 1.99 -9.66 -25.32
C ALA A 178 3.51 -9.61 -25.19
N THR A 179 4.17 -10.75 -25.20
CA THR A 179 5.65 -10.82 -25.24
C THR A 179 6.14 -10.72 -26.67
N ARG A 180 7.41 -10.33 -26.86
CA ARG A 180 8.02 -10.20 -28.21
C ARG A 180 7.95 -11.49 -29.03
N ASN A 181 8.06 -12.63 -28.39
CA ASN A 181 7.99 -13.94 -29.08
C ASN A 181 6.60 -14.22 -29.68
N MET A 182 5.54 -13.66 -29.09
CA MET A 182 4.18 -13.79 -29.65
C MET A 182 3.87 -12.75 -30.73
N ALA A 183 4.45 -11.55 -30.62
CA ALA A 183 4.30 -10.53 -31.65
C ALA A 183 4.92 -10.95 -32.99
N ALA A 184 5.92 -11.83 -32.96
CA ALA A 184 6.53 -12.42 -34.14
C ALA A 184 5.72 -13.57 -34.76
N ALA A 185 4.76 -14.15 -34.02
CA ALA A 185 3.90 -15.26 -34.47
C ALA A 185 2.50 -14.80 -34.95
N ALA A 186 2.16 -13.52 -34.85
CA ALA A 186 0.93 -12.98 -35.40
C ALA A 186 1.14 -12.72 -36.91
N PRO A 187 0.41 -13.39 -37.83
CA PRO A 187 0.49 -13.08 -39.26
C PRO A 187 -0.01 -11.64 -39.46
N ASP A 188 0.76 -10.88 -40.21
CA ASP A 188 0.45 -9.53 -40.71
C ASP A 188 -0.89 -9.55 -41.52
N ALA A 189 -2.00 -9.42 -40.78
CA ALA A 189 -3.32 -9.30 -41.40
C ALA A 189 -3.71 -7.82 -41.44
N GLY A 190 -3.31 -7.11 -42.49
CA GLY A 190 -3.90 -5.81 -42.73
C GLY A 190 -3.06 -4.74 -43.41
N LYS A 191 -2.29 -5.06 -44.40
CA LYS A 191 -1.86 -4.06 -45.37
C LYS A 191 -2.53 -4.31 -46.69
N ALA A 192 -3.78 -3.83 -46.86
CA ALA A 192 -4.41 -3.70 -48.15
C ALA A 192 -3.67 -2.67 -49.00
N PRO A 193 -3.27 -2.97 -50.23
CA PRO A 193 -2.62 -2.00 -51.09
C PRO A 193 -3.66 -0.97 -51.56
N ALA A 194 -3.40 0.29 -51.32
CA ALA A 194 -4.11 1.40 -51.93
C ALA A 194 -3.92 1.29 -53.46
N LYS A 195 -4.99 1.02 -54.16
CA LYS A 195 -5.07 1.08 -55.61
C LYS A 195 -5.20 2.53 -56.05
N LYS A 196 -4.37 2.88 -56.97
CA LYS A 196 -4.22 4.08 -57.76
C LYS A 196 -5.56 4.59 -58.37
#